data_7f6f547db629e895f7fd8395acaadc9b
#
_entry.id   7f6f547db629e895f7fd8395acaadc9b
#
_cell.length_a   1.000
_cell.length_b   1.000
_cell.length_c   1.000
_cell.angle_alpha   90.00
_cell.angle_beta   90.00
_cell.angle_gamma   90.00
#
_symmetry.space_group_name_H-M   'P 1'
#
loop_
_entity.id
_entity.type
_entity.pdbx_description
1 polymer ?
#
loop_
_entity_poly.entity_id
_entity_poly.type
_entity_poly.pdbx_seq_one_letter_code
_entity_poly.pdbx_strand_id
1 'polypeptide(L)'
;MLCYRASVLIDTDRTIMQMYFERGASMCSIAELMGVSTSSIARRIKAIVRRLTGDTYRRYARNEHRLSPDDLEIARDHFIRGLSMRAIARKRQCSFYSTRQSVQRIKHTTKDPPDRSEIGGTYSYRKSPKRRALTG
;
A
#
# COMPACT_ATOMS: atom_id res chain seq x y z
N MET A 1 -15.27 6.00 -6.38
CA MET A 1 -14.26 6.03 -5.31
C MET A 1 -12.84 5.68 -5.76
N LEU A 2 -12.65 4.62 -6.52
CA LEU A 2 -11.31 4.26 -7.04
C LEU A 2 -10.68 5.35 -7.92
N CYS A 3 -11.46 6.01 -8.76
CA CYS A 3 -10.97 7.08 -9.64
C CYS A 3 -10.43 8.29 -8.86
N TYR A 4 -11.09 8.69 -7.79
CA TYR A 4 -10.58 9.76 -6.92
C TYR A 4 -9.25 9.38 -6.26
N ARG A 5 -9.13 8.15 -5.76
CA ARG A 5 -7.88 7.65 -5.19
C ARG A 5 -6.76 7.52 -6.22
N ALA A 6 -7.11 7.27 -7.49
CA ALA A 6 -6.17 7.18 -8.59
C ALA A 6 -5.48 8.53 -8.90
N SER A 7 -6.06 9.67 -8.50
CA SER A 7 -5.46 10.99 -8.74
C SER A 7 -4.08 11.17 -8.11
N VAL A 8 -3.76 10.40 -7.08
CA VAL A 8 -2.45 10.40 -6.40
C VAL A 8 -1.43 9.44 -7.00
N LEU A 9 -1.83 8.64 -7.99
CA LEU A 9 -0.92 7.71 -8.66
C LEU A 9 0.07 8.44 -9.58
N ILE A 10 1.15 7.75 -9.93
CA ILE A 10 2.03 8.20 -11.01
C ILE A 10 1.25 8.23 -12.34
N ASP A 11 1.66 9.10 -13.25
CA ASP A 11 0.91 9.38 -14.47
C ASP A 11 0.54 8.14 -15.29
N THR A 12 1.45 7.20 -15.43
CA THR A 12 1.19 5.95 -16.16
C THR A 12 0.11 5.11 -15.50
N ASP A 13 0.18 4.92 -14.19
CA ASP A 13 -0.82 4.16 -13.44
C ASP A 13 -2.18 4.87 -13.45
N ARG A 14 -2.17 6.19 -13.34
CA ARG A 14 -3.37 7.03 -13.46
C ARG A 14 -4.03 6.84 -14.82
N THR A 15 -3.25 6.93 -15.90
CA THR A 15 -3.73 6.76 -17.26
C THR A 15 -4.37 5.39 -17.46
N ILE A 16 -3.73 4.31 -16.99
CA ILE A 16 -4.28 2.95 -17.07
C ILE A 16 -5.61 2.87 -16.33
N MET A 17 -5.68 3.40 -15.13
CA MET A 17 -6.90 3.36 -14.31
C MET A 17 -8.04 4.19 -14.94
N GLN A 18 -7.73 5.35 -15.51
CA GLN A 18 -8.72 6.17 -16.21
C GLN A 18 -9.24 5.44 -17.46
N MET A 19 -8.36 4.87 -18.25
CA MET A 19 -8.78 4.12 -19.45
C MET A 19 -9.67 2.93 -19.09
N TYR A 20 -9.32 2.18 -18.05
CA TYR A 20 -10.04 0.99 -17.65
C TYR A 20 -11.37 1.29 -16.95
N PHE A 21 -11.38 2.16 -15.94
CA PHE A 21 -12.56 2.40 -15.11
C PHE A 21 -13.46 3.53 -15.59
N GLU A 22 -12.90 4.59 -16.17
CA GLU A 22 -13.71 5.73 -16.63
C GLU A 22 -14.17 5.59 -18.07
N ARG A 23 -13.28 5.09 -18.96
CA ARG A 23 -13.56 4.96 -20.39
C ARG A 23 -14.02 3.57 -20.81
N GLY A 24 -13.99 2.60 -19.90
CA GLY A 24 -14.39 1.23 -20.20
C GLY A 24 -13.50 0.52 -21.24
N ALA A 25 -12.25 0.95 -21.40
CA ALA A 25 -11.34 0.32 -22.34
C ALA A 25 -10.98 -1.10 -21.88
N SER A 26 -10.86 -2.03 -22.83
CA SER A 26 -10.42 -3.40 -22.53
C SER A 26 -8.95 -3.43 -22.17
N MET A 27 -8.56 -4.43 -21.37
CA MET A 27 -7.13 -4.65 -21.05
C MET A 27 -6.28 -4.86 -22.29
N CYS A 28 -6.85 -5.49 -23.32
CA CYS A 28 -6.20 -5.71 -24.62
C CYS A 28 -5.90 -4.36 -25.32
N SER A 29 -6.90 -3.47 -25.39
CA SER A 29 -6.73 -2.15 -25.99
C SER A 29 -5.70 -1.30 -25.25
N ILE A 30 -5.70 -1.34 -23.92
CA ILE A 30 -4.72 -0.62 -23.10
C ILE A 30 -3.31 -1.19 -23.36
N ALA A 31 -3.18 -2.51 -23.41
CA ALA A 31 -1.91 -3.19 -23.67
C ALA A 31 -1.33 -2.80 -25.03
N GLU A 32 -2.16 -2.75 -26.08
CA GLU A 32 -1.76 -2.30 -27.42
C GLU A 32 -1.24 -0.85 -27.40
N LEU A 33 -2.00 0.06 -26.79
CA LEU A 33 -1.62 1.48 -26.69
C LEU A 33 -0.31 1.68 -25.89
N MET A 34 -0.06 0.85 -24.89
CA MET A 34 1.12 0.95 -24.05
C MET A 34 2.31 0.14 -24.56
N GLY A 35 2.14 -0.67 -25.61
CA GLY A 35 3.19 -1.52 -26.15
C GLY A 35 3.63 -2.65 -25.22
N VAL A 36 2.72 -3.17 -24.40
CA VAL A 36 3.00 -4.25 -23.42
C VAL A 36 2.00 -5.39 -23.59
N SER A 37 2.23 -6.52 -22.92
CA SER A 37 1.29 -7.64 -22.95
C SER A 37 0.02 -7.35 -22.13
N THR A 38 -1.10 -7.98 -22.53
CA THR A 38 -2.36 -7.93 -21.79
C THR A 38 -2.20 -8.44 -20.36
N SER A 39 -1.40 -9.50 -20.17
CA SER A 39 -1.08 -10.03 -18.84
C SER A 39 -0.38 -9.02 -17.94
N SER A 40 0.51 -8.20 -18.51
CA SER A 40 1.20 -7.13 -17.79
C SER A 40 0.22 -6.06 -17.31
N ILE A 41 -0.73 -5.65 -18.16
CA ILE A 41 -1.78 -4.69 -17.81
C ILE A 41 -2.68 -5.26 -16.70
N ALA A 42 -3.12 -6.51 -16.83
CA ALA A 42 -3.96 -7.16 -15.84
C ALA A 42 -3.28 -7.21 -14.45
N ARG A 43 -2.02 -7.61 -14.40
CA ARG A 43 -1.24 -7.63 -13.16
C ARG A 43 -1.06 -6.24 -12.57
N ARG A 44 -0.82 -5.25 -13.42
CA ARG A 44 -0.63 -3.85 -12.99
C ARG A 44 -1.91 -3.27 -12.39
N ILE A 45 -3.05 -3.44 -13.06
CA ILE A 45 -4.37 -3.01 -12.55
C ILE A 45 -4.65 -3.68 -11.19
N LYS A 46 -4.44 -4.99 -11.09
CA LYS A 46 -4.65 -5.74 -9.85
C LYS A 46 -3.77 -5.24 -8.71
N ALA A 47 -2.51 -4.94 -8.98
CA ALA A 47 -1.59 -4.38 -7.99
C ALA A 47 -2.01 -2.98 -7.53
N ILE A 48 -2.44 -2.12 -8.46
CA ILE A 48 -2.92 -0.78 -8.15
C ILE A 48 -4.18 -0.85 -7.27
N VAL A 49 -5.16 -1.66 -7.66
CA VAL A 49 -6.40 -1.84 -6.88
C VAL A 49 -6.10 -2.33 -5.47
N ARG A 50 -5.19 -3.30 -5.33
CA ARG A 50 -4.77 -3.82 -4.02
C ARG A 50 -4.15 -2.74 -3.15
N ARG A 51 -3.31 -1.86 -3.72
CA ARG A 51 -2.72 -0.75 -2.96
C ARG A 51 -3.77 0.26 -2.50
N LEU A 52 -4.71 0.61 -3.37
CA LEU A 52 -5.72 1.65 -3.08
C LEU A 52 -6.89 1.17 -2.21
N THR A 53 -7.12 -0.12 -2.11
CA THR A 53 -8.22 -0.72 -1.33
C THR A 53 -7.76 -1.48 -0.10
N GLY A 54 -6.45 -1.68 0.06
CA GLY A 54 -5.86 -2.46 1.16
C GLY A 54 -5.89 -1.74 2.51
N ASP A 55 -5.65 -2.49 3.57
CA ASP A 55 -5.62 -1.98 4.94
C ASP A 55 -4.56 -0.90 5.15
N THR A 56 -3.42 -1.02 4.47
CA THR A 56 -2.36 -0.02 4.53
C THR A 56 -2.85 1.35 4.09
N TYR A 57 -3.59 1.41 2.98
CA TYR A 57 -4.21 2.66 2.51
C TYR A 57 -5.21 3.20 3.52
N ARG A 58 -6.07 2.34 4.07
CA ARG A 58 -7.07 2.75 5.07
C ARG A 58 -6.42 3.34 6.32
N ARG A 59 -5.39 2.69 6.84
CA ARG A 59 -4.61 3.19 7.98
C ARG A 59 -3.96 4.53 7.69
N TYR A 60 -3.34 4.65 6.52
CA TYR A 60 -2.78 5.90 6.06
C TYR A 60 -3.83 7.02 6.01
N ALA A 61 -4.96 6.79 5.32
CA ALA A 61 -6.02 7.79 5.15
C ALA A 61 -6.63 8.26 6.48
N ARG A 62 -6.74 7.37 7.47
CA ARG A 62 -7.23 7.71 8.81
C ARG A 62 -6.24 8.53 9.63
N ASN A 63 -4.96 8.31 9.42
CA ASN A 63 -3.89 8.84 10.27
C ASN A 63 -2.98 9.84 9.56
N GLU A 64 -3.31 10.28 8.35
CA GLU A 64 -2.47 11.23 7.59
C GLU A 64 -2.24 12.54 8.34
N HIS A 65 -3.22 12.99 9.13
CA HIS A 65 -3.11 14.19 9.95
C HIS A 65 -2.05 14.10 11.07
N ARG A 66 -1.58 12.91 11.39
CA ARG A 66 -0.54 12.64 12.39
C ARG A 66 0.88 12.64 11.81
N LEU A 67 0.98 12.71 10.49
CA LEU A 67 2.25 12.68 9.77
C LEU A 67 2.77 14.10 9.53
N SER A 68 4.09 14.26 9.60
CA SER A 68 4.74 15.50 9.14
C SER A 68 4.59 15.64 7.62
N PRO A 69 4.71 16.86 7.04
CA PRO A 69 4.64 17.05 5.60
C PRO A 69 5.63 16.15 4.82
N ASP A 70 6.84 15.96 5.32
CA ASP A 70 7.84 15.09 4.70
C ASP A 70 7.45 13.62 4.77
N ASP A 71 6.98 13.16 5.92
CA ASP A 71 6.51 11.78 6.09
C ASP A 71 5.25 11.51 5.25
N LEU A 72 4.39 12.51 5.08
CA LEU A 72 3.21 12.43 4.24
C LEU A 72 3.58 12.15 2.77
N GLU A 73 4.57 12.87 2.24
CA GLU A 73 5.05 12.66 0.86
C GLU A 73 5.74 11.29 0.70
N ILE A 74 6.54 10.87 1.67
CA ILE A 74 7.16 9.54 1.66
C ILE A 74 6.09 8.44 1.73
N ALA A 75 5.07 8.62 2.56
CA ALA A 75 3.96 7.69 2.67
C ALA A 75 3.18 7.57 1.36
N ARG A 76 2.90 8.68 0.69
CA ARG A 76 2.27 8.70 -0.64
C ARG A 76 3.12 7.96 -1.66
N ASP A 77 4.40 8.26 -1.72
CA ASP A 77 5.32 7.61 -2.65
C ASP A 77 5.40 6.11 -2.42
N HIS A 78 5.49 5.67 -1.19
CA HIS A 78 5.67 4.26 -0.85
C HIS A 78 4.37 3.45 -0.89
N PHE A 79 3.33 3.91 -0.19
CA PHE A 79 2.10 3.13 0.01
C PHE A 79 1.08 3.30 -1.12
N ILE A 80 1.05 4.45 -1.76
CA ILE A 80 0.06 4.75 -2.80
C ILE A 80 0.66 4.61 -4.19
N ARG A 81 1.77 5.30 -4.46
CA ARG A 81 2.46 5.24 -5.76
C ARG A 81 3.23 3.94 -5.99
N GLY A 82 3.51 3.21 -4.92
CA GLY A 82 4.21 1.92 -4.97
C GLY A 82 5.70 2.04 -5.31
N LEU A 83 6.32 3.17 -5.03
CA LEU A 83 7.74 3.35 -5.23
C LEU A 83 8.55 2.52 -4.22
N SER A 84 9.66 1.93 -4.67
CA SER A 84 10.59 1.26 -3.78
C SER A 84 11.31 2.28 -2.89
N MET A 85 11.81 1.83 -1.74
CA MET A 85 12.60 2.70 -0.84
C MET A 85 13.83 3.27 -1.54
N ARG A 86 14.44 2.53 -2.47
CA ARG A 86 15.58 3.00 -3.29
C ARG A 86 15.16 4.12 -4.25
N ALA A 87 13.99 3.98 -4.88
CA ALA A 87 13.46 5.01 -5.78
C ALA A 87 13.11 6.30 -5.01
N ILE A 88 12.54 6.18 -3.81
CA ILE A 88 12.23 7.30 -2.93
C ILE A 88 13.51 8.00 -2.48
N ALA A 89 14.51 7.23 -2.03
CA ALA A 89 15.80 7.76 -1.62
C ALA A 89 16.46 8.56 -2.74
N ARG A 90 16.44 8.04 -3.96
CA ARG A 90 16.95 8.72 -5.15
C ARG A 90 16.17 9.99 -5.47
N LYS A 91 14.85 9.92 -5.47
CA LYS A 91 13.96 11.06 -5.73
C LYS A 91 14.18 12.20 -4.75
N ARG A 92 14.39 11.87 -3.47
CA ARG A 92 14.55 12.83 -2.38
C ARG A 92 16.02 13.17 -2.09
N GLN A 93 16.94 12.60 -2.82
CA GLN A 93 18.39 12.79 -2.63
C GLN A 93 18.85 12.50 -1.18
N CYS A 94 18.30 11.45 -0.59
CA CYS A 94 18.67 10.99 0.74
C CYS A 94 19.14 9.53 0.73
N SER A 95 19.69 9.06 1.84
CA SER A 95 20.19 7.69 1.93
C SER A 95 19.04 6.68 2.00
N PHE A 96 19.31 5.47 1.54
CA PHE A 96 18.36 4.34 1.70
C PHE A 96 18.02 4.09 3.17
N TYR A 97 19.00 4.20 4.05
CA TYR A 97 18.81 4.02 5.47
C TYR A 97 17.85 5.05 6.06
N SER A 98 18.03 6.33 5.71
CA SER A 98 17.12 7.41 6.13
C SER A 98 15.70 7.18 5.64
N THR A 99 15.53 6.79 4.38
CA THR A 99 14.22 6.45 3.81
C THR A 99 13.58 5.28 4.54
N ARG A 100 14.34 4.22 4.83
CA ARG A 100 13.85 3.06 5.59
C ARG A 100 13.37 3.44 6.98
N GLN A 101 14.12 4.28 7.70
CA GLN A 101 13.72 4.79 9.01
C GLN A 101 12.42 5.59 8.94
N SER A 102 12.30 6.48 7.94
CA SER A 102 11.07 7.26 7.73
C SER A 102 9.86 6.35 7.47
N VAL A 103 10.00 5.36 6.61
CA VAL A 103 8.93 4.39 6.32
C VAL A 103 8.54 3.59 7.57
N GLN A 104 9.50 3.18 8.39
CA GLN A 104 9.20 2.47 9.66
C GLN A 104 8.49 3.38 10.66
N ARG A 105 8.91 4.63 10.79
CA ARG A 105 8.25 5.64 11.64
C ARG A 105 6.81 5.86 11.17
N ILE A 106 6.58 6.01 9.88
CA ILE A 106 5.25 6.17 9.29
C ILE A 106 4.37 4.96 9.61
N LYS A 107 4.86 3.75 9.42
CA LYS A 107 4.13 2.52 9.75
C LYS A 107 3.74 2.47 11.22
N HIS A 108 4.62 2.90 12.10
CA HIS A 108 4.35 2.95 13.54
C HIS A 108 3.29 4.01 13.88
N THR A 109 3.40 5.20 13.29
CA THR A 109 2.47 6.32 13.53
C THR A 109 1.07 6.03 12.98
N THR A 110 0.98 5.33 11.84
CA THR A 110 -0.29 4.98 11.19
C THR A 110 -0.88 3.65 11.67
N LYS A 111 -0.20 2.96 12.58
CA LYS A 111 -0.76 1.78 13.21
C LYS A 111 -1.92 2.21 14.09
N ASP A 112 -3.12 1.72 13.77
CA ASP A 112 -4.28 1.97 14.60
C ASP A 112 -4.01 1.41 16.01
N PRO A 113 -4.32 2.15 17.08
CA PRO A 113 -4.34 1.57 18.39
C PRO A 113 -5.33 0.40 18.38
N PRO A 114 -5.07 -0.67 19.15
CA PRO A 114 -6.00 -1.78 19.22
C PRO A 114 -7.39 -1.22 19.58
N ASP A 115 -8.38 -1.60 18.79
CA ASP A 115 -9.74 -1.12 18.97
C ASP A 115 -10.18 -1.51 20.39
N ARG A 116 -10.51 -0.52 21.21
CA ARG A 116 -11.00 -0.76 22.57
C ARG A 116 -12.28 -1.59 22.61
N SER A 117 -12.99 -1.70 21.50
CA SER A 117 -14.19 -2.55 21.40
C SER A 117 -13.84 -4.05 21.40
N GLU A 118 -12.61 -4.42 21.01
CA GLU A 118 -12.16 -5.82 21.07
C GLU A 118 -11.61 -6.25 22.44
N ILE A 119 -11.41 -5.32 23.36
CA ILE A 119 -10.93 -5.64 24.72
C ILE A 119 -12.03 -6.27 25.60
N GLY A 120 -13.28 -6.30 25.13
CA GLY A 120 -14.41 -6.94 25.81
C GLY A 120 -14.58 -8.43 25.54
N GLY A 121 -13.86 -8.98 24.60
CA GLY A 121 -13.87 -10.41 24.30
C GLY A 121 -12.69 -11.10 24.98
N THR A 122 -12.95 -11.84 26.01
CA THR A 122 -12.02 -12.78 26.64
C THR A 122 -11.59 -13.84 25.64
N TYR A 123 -10.77 -13.48 24.70
CA TYR A 123 -9.97 -14.46 23.98
C TYR A 123 -8.76 -14.81 24.84
N SER A 124 -9.00 -15.65 25.83
CA SER A 124 -7.94 -16.46 26.37
C SER A 124 -7.49 -17.43 25.27
N TYR A 125 -6.56 -16.96 24.44
CA TYR A 125 -5.79 -17.90 23.63
C TYR A 125 -5.03 -18.78 24.61
N ARG A 126 -5.64 -19.88 25.04
CA ARG A 126 -4.94 -20.95 25.70
C ARG A 126 -3.89 -21.46 24.73
N LYS A 127 -2.69 -20.99 24.88
CA LYS A 127 -1.51 -21.64 24.32
C LYS A 127 -1.60 -23.10 24.71
N SER A 128 -1.97 -23.96 23.77
CA SER A 128 -1.88 -25.40 23.99
C SER A 128 -0.46 -25.71 24.47
N PRO A 129 -0.27 -26.37 25.59
CA PRO A 129 1.06 -26.76 26.00
C PRO A 129 1.63 -27.61 24.88
N LYS A 130 2.77 -27.18 24.35
CA LYS A 130 3.55 -28.04 23.46
C LYS A 130 3.75 -29.34 24.20
N ARG A 131 3.09 -30.39 23.72
CA ARG A 131 3.42 -31.74 24.18
C ARG A 131 4.91 -31.92 23.93
N ARG A 132 5.69 -31.87 24.99
CA ARG A 132 7.04 -32.39 24.94
C ARG A 132 6.88 -33.86 24.56
N ALA A 133 7.34 -34.20 23.38
CA ALA A 133 7.56 -35.59 23.04
C ALA A 133 8.56 -36.12 24.08
N LEU A 134 8.07 -36.95 25.02
CA LEU A 134 8.90 -37.76 25.86
C LEU A 134 9.48 -38.84 24.99
N THR A 135 10.68 -38.63 24.48
CA THR A 135 11.56 -39.72 24.06
C THR A 135 12.10 -40.36 25.31
N GLY A 136 11.46 -41.39 25.72
CA GLY A 136 11.97 -42.37 26.70
C GLY A 136 12.49 -43.55 25.99
#